data_c2a0a6ef37d8aee570a6ea6b6a2d96f6
#
_entry.id   c2a0a6ef37d8aee570a6ea6b6a2d96f6
#
_cell.length_a   1.000
_cell.length_b   1.000
_cell.length_c   1.000
_cell.angle_alpha   90.00
_cell.angle_beta   90.00
_cell.angle_gamma   90.00
#
_symmetry.space_group_name_H-M   'P 1'
#
loop_
_entity.id
_entity.type
_entity.pdbx_description
1 polymer ?
#
loop_
_entity_poly.entity_id
_entity_poly.type
_entity_poly.pdbx_seq_one_letter_code
_entity_poly.pdbx_strand_id
1 'polypeptide(L)'
;ASSFANDWAYKVEAYGAIPHNAALMTQRGVNASVNSDSPNTIRYLNQEAAKCIKWGGLDENQVLRLVTLNPAMQLQIDERVGSLEVGKDGDLAIFNGHPLNTFSKCVMTLIDGEVYFEDPRPDPVEPLTEWKAGPAKTDRTIPTTPHRAYAIVGATVHPISGPVIVKGTVVIVEDKILEVGDSATLPPGAGVIDGSGLHVYPGLIDASS
;
A
#
# COMPACT_ATOMS: atom_id res chain seq x y z
N ALA A 1 -19.05 3.97 -4.19
CA ALA A 1 -19.74 3.25 -3.11
C ALA A 1 -18.71 2.68 -2.14
N SER A 2 -19.00 2.71 -0.84
CA SER A 2 -18.11 2.19 0.20
C SER A 2 -18.77 1.00 0.90
N SER A 3 -17.98 0.03 1.36
CA SER A 3 -18.46 -1.22 1.94
C SER A 3 -17.55 -1.70 3.07
N PHE A 4 -18.18 -2.24 4.10
CA PHE A 4 -17.48 -2.93 5.19
C PHE A 4 -17.25 -4.39 4.83
N ALA A 5 -16.16 -4.96 5.32
CA ALA A 5 -15.85 -6.36 5.12
C ALA A 5 -16.03 -7.22 6.39
N ASN A 6 -15.98 -6.61 7.59
CA ASN A 6 -16.07 -7.34 8.86
C ASN A 6 -17.41 -7.19 9.61
N ASP A 7 -18.23 -6.20 9.28
CA ASP A 7 -19.41 -5.87 10.09
C ASP A 7 -20.66 -6.68 9.72
N TRP A 8 -20.49 -7.84 9.10
CA TRP A 8 -21.59 -8.77 8.84
C TRP A 8 -22.07 -9.41 10.15
N ALA A 9 -23.39 -9.48 10.30
CA ALA A 9 -24.07 -9.97 11.51
C ALA A 9 -23.77 -9.18 12.81
N TYR A 10 -23.11 -8.03 12.73
CA TYR A 10 -22.82 -7.17 13.86
C TYR A 10 -24.11 -6.61 14.52
N LYS A 11 -25.11 -6.30 13.70
CA LYS A 11 -26.42 -5.81 14.12
C LYS A 11 -27.48 -6.22 13.10
N VAL A 12 -28.76 -6.05 13.45
CA VAL A 12 -29.89 -6.49 12.62
C VAL A 12 -29.79 -5.96 11.19
N GLU A 13 -29.41 -4.70 11.01
CA GLU A 13 -29.26 -4.08 9.70
C GLU A 13 -28.13 -4.68 8.87
N ALA A 14 -27.18 -5.32 9.53
CA ALA A 14 -26.00 -5.92 8.88
C ALA A 14 -26.10 -7.44 8.69
N TYR A 15 -27.23 -8.08 9.01
CA TYR A 15 -27.38 -9.54 8.83
C TYR A 15 -27.22 -10.00 7.39
N GLY A 16 -27.61 -9.17 6.43
CA GLY A 16 -27.44 -9.45 5.00
C GLY A 16 -26.10 -9.04 4.41
N ALA A 17 -25.20 -8.44 5.21
CA ALA A 17 -23.89 -8.04 4.75
C ALA A 17 -22.99 -9.26 4.52
N ILE A 18 -22.14 -9.16 3.53
CA ILE A 18 -21.17 -10.21 3.17
C ILE A 18 -19.76 -9.62 3.06
N PRO A 19 -18.70 -10.38 3.40
CA PRO A 19 -17.34 -9.84 3.45
C PRO A 19 -16.76 -9.44 2.08
N HIS A 20 -17.40 -9.82 0.98
CA HIS A 20 -16.96 -9.54 -0.38
C HIS A 20 -17.95 -8.68 -1.18
N ASN A 21 -18.77 -7.89 -0.49
CA ASN A 21 -19.75 -7.01 -1.15
C ASN A 21 -19.07 -6.03 -2.13
N ALA A 22 -17.92 -5.46 -1.74
CA ALA A 22 -17.16 -4.57 -2.62
C ALA A 22 -16.73 -5.26 -3.93
N ALA A 23 -16.44 -6.57 -3.89
CA ALA A 23 -16.13 -7.31 -5.11
C ALA A 23 -17.35 -7.43 -6.04
N LEU A 24 -18.54 -7.72 -5.50
CA LEU A 24 -19.76 -7.78 -6.31
C LEU A 24 -20.09 -6.43 -6.95
N MET A 25 -19.89 -5.34 -6.24
CA MET A 25 -20.06 -3.99 -6.77
C MET A 25 -19.06 -3.70 -7.90
N THR A 26 -17.76 -4.03 -7.69
CA THR A 26 -16.71 -3.86 -8.68
C THR A 26 -16.99 -4.66 -9.95
N GLN A 27 -17.43 -5.91 -9.84
CA GLN A 27 -17.81 -6.77 -10.98
C GLN A 27 -19.02 -6.23 -11.76
N ARG A 28 -19.83 -5.37 -11.16
CA ARG A 28 -20.95 -4.66 -11.80
C ARG A 28 -20.58 -3.27 -12.31
N GLY A 29 -19.29 -2.91 -12.32
CA GLY A 29 -18.78 -1.63 -12.82
C GLY A 29 -18.96 -0.45 -11.85
N VAL A 30 -19.30 -0.72 -10.59
CA VAL A 30 -19.39 0.34 -9.56
C VAL A 30 -17.98 0.66 -9.06
N ASN A 31 -17.64 1.94 -8.97
CA ASN A 31 -16.45 2.37 -8.24
C ASN A 31 -16.68 2.11 -6.75
N ALA A 32 -16.18 0.97 -6.27
CA ALA A 32 -16.32 0.53 -4.88
C ALA A 32 -15.02 0.77 -4.10
N SER A 33 -15.16 1.02 -2.79
CA SER A 33 -14.05 1.02 -1.83
C SER A 33 -14.41 0.15 -0.62
N VAL A 34 -13.39 -0.27 0.13
CA VAL A 34 -13.53 -0.86 1.46
C VAL A 34 -13.21 0.21 2.49
N ASN A 35 -13.99 0.26 3.56
CA ASN A 35 -13.79 1.16 4.69
C ASN A 35 -13.83 0.41 6.03
N SER A 36 -13.36 1.05 7.07
CA SER A 36 -13.26 0.46 8.41
C SER A 36 -14.38 0.92 9.35
N ASP A 37 -14.78 2.18 9.30
CA ASP A 37 -15.66 2.85 10.28
C ASP A 37 -15.25 2.55 11.75
N SER A 38 -13.96 2.31 11.99
CA SER A 38 -13.46 1.88 13.29
C SER A 38 -11.97 2.20 13.46
N PRO A 39 -11.58 2.85 14.57
CA PRO A 39 -10.16 3.13 14.86
C PRO A 39 -9.32 1.86 15.07
N ASN A 40 -9.96 0.73 15.31
CA ASN A 40 -9.26 -0.55 15.41
C ASN A 40 -9.09 -1.23 14.06
N THR A 41 -10.10 -1.21 13.22
CA THR A 41 -10.13 -1.91 11.93
C THR A 41 -9.31 -1.17 10.86
N ILE A 42 -9.22 0.17 10.93
CA ILE A 42 -8.46 0.98 9.97
C ILE A 42 -7.01 0.51 9.79
N ARG A 43 -6.38 0.02 10.85
CA ARG A 43 -5.01 -0.50 10.82
C ARG A 43 -4.85 -1.78 9.99
N TYR A 44 -5.95 -2.43 9.63
CA TYR A 44 -6.02 -3.68 8.90
C TYR A 44 -6.82 -3.56 7.60
N LEU A 45 -6.93 -2.33 7.06
CA LEU A 45 -7.73 -2.03 5.88
C LEU A 45 -7.33 -2.89 4.66
N ASN A 46 -6.03 -3.16 4.50
CA ASN A 46 -5.50 -4.07 3.49
C ASN A 46 -6.02 -5.51 3.66
N GLN A 47 -6.16 -5.98 4.89
CA GLN A 47 -6.68 -7.33 5.19
C GLN A 47 -8.20 -7.39 4.99
N GLU A 48 -8.90 -6.31 5.29
CA GLU A 48 -10.32 -6.18 4.97
C GLU A 48 -10.55 -6.29 3.47
N ALA A 49 -9.76 -5.58 2.67
CA ALA A 49 -9.82 -5.67 1.21
C ALA A 49 -9.46 -7.08 0.69
N ALA A 50 -8.48 -7.75 1.28
CA ALA A 50 -8.03 -9.10 0.86
C ALA A 50 -9.15 -10.15 0.85
N LYS A 51 -10.22 -9.96 1.62
CA LYS A 51 -11.41 -10.82 1.61
C LYS A 51 -12.09 -10.87 0.23
N CYS A 52 -11.96 -9.79 -0.54
CA CYS A 52 -12.49 -9.72 -1.90
C CYS A 52 -11.74 -10.61 -2.90
N ILE A 53 -10.50 -11.01 -2.63
CA ILE A 53 -9.82 -12.08 -3.39
C ILE A 53 -10.47 -13.41 -3.05
N LYS A 54 -10.45 -13.76 -1.76
CA LYS A 54 -10.80 -15.11 -1.29
C LYS A 54 -12.23 -15.49 -1.61
N TRP A 55 -13.18 -14.59 -1.42
CA TRP A 55 -14.61 -14.85 -1.56
C TRP A 55 -15.25 -14.13 -2.75
N GLY A 56 -14.61 -13.09 -3.26
CA GLY A 56 -15.12 -12.25 -4.35
C GLY A 56 -14.50 -12.54 -5.72
N GLY A 57 -13.35 -13.22 -5.76
CA GLY A 57 -12.68 -13.59 -7.02
C GLY A 57 -12.07 -12.40 -7.77
N LEU A 58 -11.81 -11.26 -7.09
CA LEU A 58 -11.05 -10.17 -7.67
C LEU A 58 -9.56 -10.53 -7.72
N ASP A 59 -8.83 -9.97 -8.67
CA ASP A 59 -7.37 -10.02 -8.69
C ASP A 59 -6.75 -9.04 -7.67
N GLU A 60 -5.45 -9.20 -7.41
CA GLU A 60 -4.72 -8.42 -6.41
C GLU A 60 -4.73 -6.91 -6.71
N ASN A 61 -4.59 -6.52 -7.98
CA ASN A 61 -4.61 -5.12 -8.37
C ASN A 61 -5.99 -4.50 -8.15
N GLN A 62 -7.05 -5.21 -8.54
CA GLN A 62 -8.43 -4.78 -8.30
C GLN A 62 -8.69 -4.58 -6.80
N VAL A 63 -8.18 -5.49 -5.95
CA VAL A 63 -8.37 -5.40 -4.50
C VAL A 63 -7.56 -4.24 -3.90
N LEU A 64 -6.33 -4.01 -4.35
CA LEU A 64 -5.55 -2.85 -3.89
C LEU A 64 -6.22 -1.53 -4.27
N ARG A 65 -6.83 -1.45 -5.45
CA ARG A 65 -7.62 -0.28 -5.86
C ARG A 65 -8.77 0.04 -4.89
N LEU A 66 -9.38 -0.95 -4.23
CA LEU A 66 -10.46 -0.73 -3.27
C LEU A 66 -10.05 0.10 -2.05
N VAL A 67 -8.76 0.17 -1.76
CA VAL A 67 -8.19 0.87 -0.59
C VAL A 67 -7.14 1.93 -0.96
N THR A 68 -7.00 2.23 -2.25
CA THR A 68 -6.06 3.24 -2.77
C THR A 68 -6.75 4.14 -3.79
N LEU A 69 -6.71 3.80 -5.06
CA LEU A 69 -7.18 4.66 -6.15
C LEU A 69 -8.71 4.87 -6.14
N ASN A 70 -9.49 3.83 -5.83
CA ASN A 70 -10.95 3.97 -5.85
C ASN A 70 -11.47 4.97 -4.79
N PRO A 71 -11.05 4.90 -3.51
CA PRO A 71 -11.41 5.93 -2.54
C PRO A 71 -10.87 7.32 -2.91
N ALA A 72 -9.66 7.43 -3.49
CA ALA A 72 -9.15 8.70 -3.97
C ALA A 72 -10.09 9.32 -5.03
N MET A 73 -10.55 8.53 -5.99
CA MET A 73 -11.54 8.96 -7.00
C MET A 73 -12.88 9.35 -6.37
N GLN A 74 -13.34 8.63 -5.35
CA GLN A 74 -14.60 8.97 -4.64
C GLN A 74 -14.50 10.31 -3.91
N LEU A 75 -13.33 10.61 -3.36
CA LEU A 75 -13.03 11.87 -2.67
C LEU A 75 -12.60 13.00 -3.63
N GLN A 76 -12.45 12.71 -4.93
CA GLN A 76 -11.98 13.66 -5.96
C GLN A 76 -10.57 14.22 -5.67
N ILE A 77 -9.67 13.35 -5.15
CA ILE A 77 -8.26 13.65 -4.86
C ILE A 77 -7.30 12.72 -5.62
N ASP A 78 -7.80 11.99 -6.60
CA ASP A 78 -7.04 11.00 -7.37
C ASP A 78 -5.97 11.63 -8.29
N GLU A 79 -6.04 12.94 -8.53
CA GLU A 79 -4.94 13.67 -9.17
C GLU A 79 -3.72 13.84 -8.26
N ARG A 80 -3.90 13.70 -6.94
CA ARG A 80 -2.84 13.89 -5.94
C ARG A 80 -2.33 12.57 -5.34
N VAL A 81 -3.22 11.63 -5.06
CA VAL A 81 -2.91 10.40 -4.30
C VAL A 81 -3.60 9.17 -4.92
N GLY A 82 -3.40 7.99 -4.32
CA GLY A 82 -4.08 6.74 -4.67
C GLY A 82 -3.34 5.89 -5.71
N SER A 83 -2.30 6.39 -6.34
CA SER A 83 -1.41 5.63 -7.23
C SER A 83 -0.01 6.25 -7.23
N LEU A 84 0.98 5.45 -7.64
CA LEU A 84 2.38 5.91 -7.75
C LEU A 84 2.62 6.43 -9.18
N GLU A 85 2.35 7.69 -9.37
CA GLU A 85 2.54 8.39 -10.64
C GLU A 85 3.34 9.68 -10.43
N VAL A 86 4.11 10.04 -11.43
CA VAL A 86 4.89 11.30 -11.43
C VAL A 86 3.96 12.50 -11.20
N GLY A 87 4.32 13.36 -10.28
CA GLY A 87 3.56 14.56 -9.92
C GLY A 87 2.56 14.37 -8.78
N LYS A 88 2.24 13.12 -8.39
CA LYS A 88 1.42 12.85 -7.20
C LYS A 88 2.22 13.03 -5.91
N ASP A 89 1.49 13.16 -4.82
CA ASP A 89 2.06 13.33 -3.49
C ASP A 89 2.90 12.10 -3.11
N GLY A 90 3.96 12.31 -2.36
CA GLY A 90 4.87 11.28 -1.90
C GLY A 90 4.32 10.47 -0.71
N ASP A 91 3.05 10.08 -0.80
CA ASP A 91 2.35 9.29 0.21
C ASP A 91 2.50 7.80 -0.07
N LEU A 92 3.41 7.15 0.64
CA LEU A 92 3.80 5.77 0.37
C LEU A 92 3.63 4.88 1.60
N ALA A 93 3.28 3.61 1.33
CA ALA A 93 3.35 2.53 2.30
C ALA A 93 4.33 1.45 1.79
N ILE A 94 5.32 1.14 2.59
CA ILE A 94 6.36 0.14 2.28
C ILE A 94 6.13 -1.07 3.18
N PHE A 95 5.99 -2.24 2.56
CA PHE A 95 5.72 -3.50 3.24
C PHE A 95 6.90 -4.46 3.09
N ASN A 96 7.09 -5.33 4.08
CA ASN A 96 8.08 -6.41 4.03
C ASN A 96 7.62 -7.62 3.20
N GLY A 97 6.48 -7.54 2.56
CA GLY A 97 5.89 -8.55 1.67
C GLY A 97 4.63 -7.99 1.03
N HIS A 98 3.83 -8.85 0.37
CA HIS A 98 2.60 -8.41 -0.27
C HIS A 98 1.57 -7.94 0.78
N PRO A 99 0.99 -6.72 0.71
CA PRO A 99 0.12 -6.16 1.75
C PRO A 99 -1.18 -6.95 1.96
N LEU A 100 -1.65 -7.69 0.96
CA LEU A 100 -2.83 -8.55 1.08
C LEU A 100 -2.54 -9.89 1.78
N ASN A 101 -1.29 -10.15 2.15
CA ASN A 101 -0.90 -11.27 2.99
C ASN A 101 -0.97 -10.85 4.47
N THR A 102 -1.72 -11.60 5.27
CA THR A 102 -1.93 -11.33 6.70
C THR A 102 -0.63 -11.26 7.52
N PHE A 103 0.44 -11.91 7.06
CA PHE A 103 1.74 -11.88 7.75
C PHE A 103 2.61 -10.68 7.36
N SER A 104 2.27 -9.99 6.28
CA SER A 104 3.01 -8.79 5.85
C SER A 104 2.72 -7.62 6.78
N LYS A 105 3.75 -6.82 7.03
CA LYS A 105 3.67 -5.62 7.87
C LYS A 105 4.10 -4.40 7.06
N CYS A 106 3.43 -3.29 7.29
CA CYS A 106 3.94 -1.99 6.88
C CYS A 106 5.18 -1.69 7.74
N VAL A 107 6.31 -1.51 7.10
CA VAL A 107 7.60 -1.27 7.76
C VAL A 107 8.03 0.19 7.69
N MET A 108 7.44 0.94 6.78
CA MET A 108 7.69 2.38 6.67
C MET A 108 6.50 3.07 5.98
N THR A 109 6.19 4.27 6.44
CA THR A 109 5.21 5.15 5.81
C THR A 109 5.85 6.50 5.54
N LEU A 110 5.67 7.00 4.33
CA LEU A 110 6.00 8.38 3.96
C LEU A 110 4.69 9.14 3.77
N ILE A 111 4.67 10.39 4.22
CA ILE A 111 3.57 11.35 4.04
C ILE A 111 4.21 12.65 3.56
N ASP A 112 3.68 13.22 2.48
CA ASP A 112 4.24 14.44 1.86
C ASP A 112 5.75 14.30 1.59
N GLY A 113 6.22 13.09 1.24
CA GLY A 113 7.62 12.80 0.96
C GLY A 113 8.53 12.69 2.19
N GLU A 114 8.02 12.83 3.40
CA GLU A 114 8.78 12.67 4.65
C GLU A 114 8.49 11.32 5.31
N VAL A 115 9.53 10.70 5.92
CA VAL A 115 9.36 9.47 6.69
C VAL A 115 8.62 9.77 7.99
N TYR A 116 7.39 9.30 8.09
CA TYR A 116 6.51 9.51 9.23
C TYR A 116 6.51 8.34 10.21
N PHE A 117 6.65 7.14 9.70
CA PHE A 117 6.73 5.90 10.49
C PHE A 117 7.78 4.97 9.92
N GLU A 118 8.54 4.34 10.83
CA GLU A 118 9.50 3.30 10.52
C GLU A 118 9.45 2.22 11.61
N ASP A 119 9.29 0.96 11.21
CA ASP A 119 9.44 -0.17 12.14
C ASP A 119 10.94 -0.45 12.34
N PRO A 120 11.47 -0.31 13.56
CA PRO A 120 12.89 -0.58 13.84
C PRO A 120 13.26 -2.07 13.68
N ARG A 121 12.29 -2.93 13.45
CA ARG A 121 12.49 -4.39 13.28
C ARG A 121 11.78 -4.90 12.03
N PRO A 122 12.17 -4.45 10.84
CA PRO A 122 11.57 -4.93 9.61
C PRO A 122 12.04 -6.37 9.33
N ASP A 123 11.27 -7.37 9.76
CA ASP A 123 11.50 -8.73 9.36
C ASP A 123 10.82 -9.00 8.01
N PRO A 124 11.56 -9.34 6.92
CA PRO A 124 10.92 -9.79 5.69
C PRO A 124 10.09 -11.04 6.00
N VAL A 125 8.84 -11.04 5.54
CA VAL A 125 8.02 -12.25 5.55
C VAL A 125 8.45 -13.08 4.35
N GLU A 126 9.24 -14.13 4.59
CA GLU A 126 9.49 -15.12 3.56
C GLU A 126 8.17 -15.87 3.23
N PRO A 127 7.90 -16.15 1.95
CA PRO A 127 6.81 -17.05 1.61
C PRO A 127 6.99 -18.38 2.35
N LEU A 128 5.92 -18.89 2.96
CA LEU A 128 5.90 -20.12 3.78
C LEU A 128 6.25 -21.41 3.01
N THR A 129 6.98 -21.35 1.90
CA THR A 129 7.31 -22.52 1.10
C THR A 129 8.40 -23.40 1.68
N GLU A 130 9.36 -22.83 2.41
CA GLU A 130 10.33 -23.59 3.24
C GLU A 130 10.96 -22.63 4.27
N TRP A 131 10.80 -22.91 5.57
CA TRP A 131 11.52 -22.17 6.60
C TRP A 131 12.99 -22.60 6.61
N LYS A 132 13.86 -21.77 6.08
CA LYS A 132 15.32 -21.89 6.26
C LYS A 132 15.75 -20.72 7.13
N ALA A 133 16.44 -21.02 8.24
CA ALA A 133 17.11 -19.97 9.01
C ALA A 133 18.09 -19.24 8.07
N GLY A 134 17.71 -18.05 7.65
CA GLY A 134 18.56 -17.19 6.83
C GLY A 134 19.73 -16.64 7.63
N PRO A 135 20.80 -16.16 6.97
CA PRO A 135 21.87 -15.44 7.64
C PRO A 135 21.29 -14.22 8.38
N ALA A 136 21.90 -13.88 9.51
CA ALA A 136 21.53 -12.69 10.29
C ALA A 136 21.49 -11.47 9.35
N LYS A 137 20.41 -10.70 9.43
CA LYS A 137 20.15 -9.55 8.55
C LYS A 137 21.21 -8.48 8.78
N THR A 138 21.72 -7.96 7.68
CA THR A 138 22.50 -6.73 7.71
C THR A 138 21.57 -5.57 8.10
N ASP A 139 21.99 -4.74 9.04
CA ASP A 139 21.29 -3.52 9.39
C ASP A 139 21.04 -2.68 8.12
N ARG A 140 19.79 -2.41 7.84
CA ARG A 140 19.42 -1.46 6.78
C ARG A 140 19.70 -0.06 7.31
N THR A 141 20.57 0.66 6.62
CA THR A 141 20.80 2.07 6.95
C THR A 141 19.67 2.88 6.35
N ILE A 142 18.80 3.38 7.20
CA ILE A 142 17.75 4.32 6.81
C ILE A 142 18.24 5.73 7.16
N PRO A 143 18.04 6.71 6.27
CA PRO A 143 18.42 8.07 6.57
C PRO A 143 17.65 8.59 7.79
N THR A 144 18.36 8.91 8.87
CA THR A 144 17.76 9.45 10.11
C THR A 144 17.65 10.96 10.09
N THR A 145 18.22 11.61 9.07
CA THR A 145 18.17 13.06 8.90
C THR A 145 17.12 13.39 7.85
N PRO A 146 16.23 14.36 8.08
CA PRO A 146 15.28 14.80 7.07
C PRO A 146 16.02 15.24 5.80
N HIS A 147 15.64 14.69 4.67
CA HIS A 147 16.16 15.04 3.35
C HIS A 147 15.07 15.73 2.55
N ARG A 148 15.45 16.65 1.67
CA ARG A 148 14.53 17.23 0.69
C ARG A 148 14.18 16.26 -0.45
N ALA A 149 14.93 15.17 -0.55
CA ALA A 149 14.72 14.12 -1.53
C ALA A 149 14.99 12.75 -0.94
N TYR A 150 14.19 11.77 -1.30
CA TYR A 150 14.39 10.35 -1.01
C TYR A 150 14.36 9.51 -2.28
N ALA A 151 15.12 8.45 -2.30
CA ALA A 151 15.06 7.42 -3.35
C ALA A 151 14.94 6.04 -2.72
N ILE A 152 13.82 5.36 -2.96
CA ILE A 152 13.61 3.96 -2.59
C ILE A 152 14.08 3.11 -3.76
N VAL A 153 15.17 2.35 -3.59
CA VAL A 153 15.87 1.68 -4.70
C VAL A 153 15.77 0.17 -4.57
N GLY A 154 15.49 -0.52 -5.68
CA GLY A 154 15.52 -1.99 -5.75
C GLY A 154 14.28 -2.68 -5.19
N ALA A 155 13.21 -1.94 -4.92
CA ALA A 155 11.94 -2.47 -4.42
C ALA A 155 11.10 -3.11 -5.53
N THR A 156 10.12 -3.93 -5.15
CA THR A 156 8.99 -4.24 -6.03
C THR A 156 7.97 -3.12 -5.90
N VAL A 157 7.82 -2.32 -6.96
CA VAL A 157 6.93 -1.15 -6.96
C VAL A 157 5.60 -1.52 -7.60
N HIS A 158 4.51 -1.20 -6.90
CA HIS A 158 3.14 -1.43 -7.33
C HIS A 158 2.44 -0.09 -7.59
N PRO A 159 2.47 0.44 -8.83
CA PRO A 159 1.94 1.78 -9.14
C PRO A 159 0.43 1.87 -8.99
N ILE A 160 -0.29 0.76 -9.07
CA ILE A 160 -1.76 0.62 -9.09
C ILE A 160 -2.40 1.11 -10.40
N SER A 161 -1.87 2.15 -11.00
CA SER A 161 -2.28 2.67 -12.31
C SER A 161 -1.62 1.95 -13.50
N GLY A 162 -0.57 1.15 -13.23
CA GLY A 162 0.23 0.48 -14.24
C GLY A 162 0.77 -0.89 -13.79
N PRO A 163 1.63 -1.52 -14.61
CA PRO A 163 2.22 -2.81 -14.28
C PRO A 163 3.19 -2.71 -13.09
N VAL A 164 3.37 -3.83 -12.39
CA VAL A 164 4.35 -3.97 -11.31
C VAL A 164 5.77 -3.86 -11.87
N ILE A 165 6.62 -3.10 -11.18
CA ILE A 165 8.01 -2.88 -11.55
C ILE A 165 8.90 -3.64 -10.57
N VAL A 166 9.54 -4.73 -11.04
CA VAL A 166 10.47 -5.52 -10.23
C VAL A 166 11.82 -4.82 -10.17
N LYS A 167 12.40 -4.70 -8.97
CA LYS A 167 13.62 -3.93 -8.72
C LYS A 167 13.51 -2.47 -9.16
N GLY A 168 12.33 -1.91 -8.99
CA GLY A 168 12.05 -0.52 -9.33
C GLY A 168 12.64 0.48 -8.33
N THR A 169 12.60 1.72 -8.74
CA THR A 169 13.00 2.88 -7.93
C THR A 169 11.86 3.88 -7.90
N VAL A 170 11.61 4.45 -6.73
CA VAL A 170 10.71 5.59 -6.55
C VAL A 170 11.55 6.75 -6.02
N VAL A 171 11.56 7.85 -6.75
CA VAL A 171 12.23 9.09 -6.36
C VAL A 171 11.19 10.12 -5.93
N ILE A 172 11.38 10.66 -4.75
CA ILE A 172 10.53 11.70 -4.16
C ILE A 172 11.40 12.94 -3.96
N VAL A 173 10.88 14.10 -4.35
CA VAL A 173 11.51 15.40 -4.10
C VAL A 173 10.48 16.30 -3.45
N GLU A 174 10.84 16.82 -2.29
CA GLU A 174 9.91 17.54 -1.41
C GLU A 174 8.70 16.66 -1.09
N ASP A 175 7.50 17.03 -1.50
CA ASP A 175 6.24 16.33 -1.27
C ASP A 175 5.77 15.48 -2.47
N LYS A 176 6.53 15.45 -3.58
CA LYS A 176 6.08 14.87 -4.85
C LYS A 176 6.92 13.68 -5.31
N ILE A 177 6.25 12.73 -5.92
CA ILE A 177 6.89 11.68 -6.71
C ILE A 177 7.46 12.32 -7.98
N LEU A 178 8.79 12.33 -8.11
CA LEU A 178 9.49 12.86 -9.27
C LEU A 178 9.63 11.83 -10.38
N GLU A 179 9.95 10.58 -10.01
CA GLU A 179 10.22 9.51 -10.97
C GLU A 179 9.84 8.15 -10.38
N VAL A 180 9.27 7.26 -11.20
CA VAL A 180 8.99 5.86 -10.87
C VAL A 180 9.41 5.01 -12.06
N GLY A 181 10.30 4.05 -11.85
CA GLY A 181 10.79 3.20 -12.94
C GLY A 181 11.80 2.16 -12.49
N ASP A 182 12.33 1.42 -13.46
CA ASP A 182 13.41 0.44 -13.25
C ASP A 182 14.81 1.07 -13.21
N SER A 183 14.93 2.32 -13.70
CA SER A 183 16.17 3.07 -13.77
C SER A 183 15.93 4.57 -13.59
N ALA A 184 15.75 4.98 -12.32
CA ALA A 184 15.51 6.38 -12.00
C ALA A 184 16.82 7.12 -11.67
N THR A 185 16.88 8.41 -12.00
CA THR A 185 18.04 9.26 -11.70
C THR A 185 17.93 9.80 -10.26
N LEU A 186 18.90 9.46 -9.43
CA LEU A 186 18.92 9.90 -8.03
C LEU A 186 19.34 11.38 -7.93
N PRO A 187 18.54 12.25 -7.31
CA PRO A 187 18.92 13.64 -7.06
C PRO A 187 20.15 13.72 -6.15
N PRO A 188 21.04 14.70 -6.36
CA PRO A 188 22.19 14.91 -5.48
C PRO A 188 21.75 15.17 -4.03
N GLY A 189 22.32 14.40 -3.07
CA GLY A 189 21.99 14.53 -1.65
C GLY A 189 20.66 13.87 -1.23
N ALA A 190 20.04 13.08 -2.08
CA ALA A 190 18.87 12.30 -1.71
C ALA A 190 19.19 11.26 -0.63
N GLY A 191 18.30 11.10 0.34
CA GLY A 191 18.34 9.99 1.28
C GLY A 191 17.99 8.70 0.54
N VAL A 192 18.91 7.73 0.52
CA VAL A 192 18.66 6.45 -0.18
C VAL A 192 18.12 5.42 0.80
N ILE A 193 16.98 4.85 0.46
CA ILE A 193 16.34 3.75 1.18
C ILE A 193 16.55 2.47 0.37
N ASP A 194 17.21 1.47 0.95
CA ASP A 194 17.35 0.15 0.32
C ASP A 194 16.00 -0.57 0.37
N GLY A 195 15.36 -0.67 -0.78
CA GLY A 195 14.09 -1.34 -1.00
C GLY A 195 14.20 -2.83 -1.36
N SER A 196 15.40 -3.40 -1.36
CA SER A 196 15.60 -4.81 -1.75
C SER A 196 14.77 -5.77 -0.92
N GLY A 197 13.91 -6.55 -1.59
CA GLY A 197 12.96 -7.46 -0.95
C GLY A 197 11.76 -6.77 -0.27
N LEU A 198 11.59 -5.47 -0.45
CA LEU A 198 10.43 -4.72 -0.01
C LEU A 198 9.46 -4.45 -1.15
N HIS A 199 8.23 -4.13 -0.79
CA HIS A 199 7.17 -3.76 -1.70
C HIS A 199 6.70 -2.34 -1.41
N VAL A 200 6.59 -1.50 -2.44
CA VAL A 200 6.17 -0.09 -2.33
C VAL A 200 4.80 0.08 -2.97
N TYR A 201 3.91 0.68 -2.23
CA TYR A 201 2.52 0.95 -2.60
C TYR A 201 2.17 2.41 -2.32
N PRO A 202 1.11 2.94 -2.96
CA PRO A 202 0.48 4.18 -2.50
C PRO A 202 -0.04 4.02 -1.07
N GLY A 203 -0.14 5.10 -0.35
CA GLY A 203 -0.79 5.14 0.96
C GLY A 203 -2.23 4.60 0.88
N LEU A 204 -2.66 3.87 1.91
CA LEU A 204 -4.03 3.35 1.99
C LEU A 204 -4.98 4.48 2.39
N ILE A 205 -6.15 4.51 1.77
CA ILE A 205 -7.16 5.56 1.97
C ILE A 205 -8.44 4.91 2.49
N ASP A 206 -8.88 5.32 3.70
CA ASP A 206 -10.20 5.04 4.23
C ASP A 206 -11.12 6.24 3.94
N ALA A 207 -12.05 6.06 3.01
CA ALA A 207 -12.90 7.15 2.52
C ALA A 207 -14.04 7.53 3.46
N SER A 208 -14.20 6.87 4.59
CA SER A 208 -15.38 7.06 5.47
C SER A 208 -15.07 7.04 6.97
N SER A 209 -13.81 7.21 7.33
CA SER A 209 -13.41 7.35 8.74
C SER A 209 -13.54 8.78 9.24
#